data_0dc29ccb2f1ca5fe3c08e343ad8bcec5
#
_entry.id   0dc29ccb2f1ca5fe3c08e343ad8bcec5
#
_cell.length_a   1.000
_cell.length_b   1.000
_cell.length_c   1.000
_cell.angle_alpha   90.00
_cell.angle_beta   90.00
_cell.angle_gamma   90.00
#
_symmetry.space_group_name_H-M   'P 1'
#
loop_
_entity.id
_entity.type
_entity.pdbx_description
1 polymer ?
#
loop_
_entity_poly.entity_id
_entity_poly.type
_entity_poly.pdbx_seq_one_letter_code
_entity_poly.pdbx_strand_id
1 'polypeptide(L)'
;MRHMPVYGVSDYPNQLANEPRVSLRPLGASRRLLTRSYSAKSASPKRSTSSGALPLPKLNYEDLIQADQASNAKNRNVNLPERTFVALRRDLDAWKTTTRGVDELRARQSHVGEAVRAAATPEDKEKAVRKARVLRDSVHTHEREISRLEKSLLTYGLRIPNTSHPDVPLGPESNARIVSTHGPAPIPADPKRDHNKLNDLAEMKFFDRDVGVISSGAGFAYLRGGGALLEVALIAYAMEIAVRKGFEPVITPDVVRRDIADRCGFVPRDEEVKGDEDTEIKTPEQMYAVQSKHESAEGSLVLAGTSEIPLAAMHAQALYNPQTLPRRTVAVGHAFRAEAGARGKDTRGLYRVHQFTKVELFSVTTGEATKRTDNQTTQQTNIDKPSDRELEYLRELQIELYAGLGIPFRVLDMPSEELGASAHRKYDIEAWMPGRGAWGEISSASNCTDYQARRLHIRHRHPHDDTSSAGPLPYAHTLNGTAVAVPRLIIALIENGVRFKEGGDLECLVLPTVLRKHWVGGDKFGEIEIRWE
;
A
#
# COMPACT_ATOMS: atom_id res chain seq x y z
N MET A 1 -46.86 -0.03 29.53
CA MET A 1 -46.64 -0.23 30.96
C MET A 1 -46.68 -1.72 31.27
N ARG A 2 -45.53 -2.36 31.43
CA ARG A 2 -45.34 -3.63 32.15
C ARG A 2 -43.90 -3.67 32.61
N HIS A 3 -43.71 -3.77 33.93
CA HIS A 3 -42.44 -3.75 34.65
C HIS A 3 -41.56 -4.97 34.32
N MET A 4 -40.26 -4.74 34.15
CA MET A 4 -39.22 -5.77 34.28
C MET A 4 -38.56 -5.64 35.68
N PRO A 5 -38.22 -6.75 36.34
CA PRO A 5 -37.63 -6.72 37.67
C PRO A 5 -36.12 -6.51 37.62
N VAL A 6 -35.62 -5.70 38.57
CA VAL A 6 -34.22 -5.46 38.89
C VAL A 6 -33.71 -6.66 39.70
N TYR A 7 -32.63 -7.31 39.25
CA TYR A 7 -31.91 -8.30 40.05
C TYR A 7 -30.81 -7.63 40.86
N GLY A 8 -30.89 -7.89 42.17
CA GLY A 8 -29.97 -7.34 43.16
C GLY A 8 -28.61 -8.02 43.16
N VAL A 9 -27.62 -7.23 43.58
CA VAL A 9 -26.23 -7.60 43.85
C VAL A 9 -26.21 -8.48 45.10
N SER A 10 -25.67 -9.71 45.02
CA SER A 10 -25.39 -10.56 46.19
C SER A 10 -23.90 -10.52 46.54
N ASP A 11 -23.66 -10.19 47.80
CA ASP A 11 -22.39 -10.19 48.49
C ASP A 11 -21.71 -11.57 48.49
N TYR A 12 -20.40 -11.59 48.21
CA TYR A 12 -19.52 -12.72 48.53
C TYR A 12 -18.58 -12.34 49.67
N PRO A 13 -18.47 -13.17 50.71
CA PRO A 13 -17.61 -12.88 51.85
C PRO A 13 -16.16 -13.22 51.59
N ASN A 14 -15.27 -12.33 52.06
CA ASN A 14 -13.83 -12.51 52.20
C ASN A 14 -13.51 -13.74 53.10
N GLN A 15 -12.78 -14.71 52.59
CA GLN A 15 -11.98 -15.63 53.38
C GLN A 15 -10.54 -15.60 52.90
N LEU A 16 -9.69 -14.94 53.69
CA LEU A 16 -8.24 -15.07 53.65
C LEU A 16 -7.88 -16.34 54.43
N ALA A 17 -7.27 -17.31 53.78
CA ALA A 17 -6.59 -18.43 54.42
C ALA A 17 -5.15 -18.54 53.90
N ASN A 18 -4.25 -18.58 54.85
CA ASN A 18 -2.81 -18.70 54.78
C ASN A 18 -2.28 -19.79 53.84
N GLU A 19 -1.35 -19.44 52.94
CA GLU A 19 -0.42 -20.39 52.33
C GLU A 19 1.04 -19.93 52.49
N PRO A 20 1.98 -20.88 52.61
CA PRO A 20 3.34 -20.60 53.09
C PRO A 20 4.26 -19.99 52.03
N ARG A 21 5.07 -19.03 52.45
CA ARG A 21 6.15 -18.41 51.68
C ARG A 21 7.19 -19.44 51.26
N VAL A 22 7.24 -19.73 49.94
CA VAL A 22 8.36 -20.43 49.33
C VAL A 22 9.44 -19.41 48.98
N SER A 23 10.59 -19.55 49.62
CA SER A 23 11.81 -18.78 49.38
C SER A 23 12.44 -19.19 48.03
N LEU A 24 12.34 -18.33 47.01
CA LEU A 24 13.09 -18.48 45.76
C LEU A 24 14.50 -17.87 45.91
N ARG A 25 15.52 -18.71 45.88
CA ARG A 25 16.91 -18.30 45.70
C ARG A 25 17.10 -17.79 44.26
N PRO A 26 17.93 -16.74 44.03
CA PRO A 26 18.17 -16.24 42.68
C PRO A 26 19.22 -17.16 41.98
N LEU A 27 18.81 -17.79 40.89
CA LEU A 27 19.72 -18.36 39.90
C LEU A 27 20.22 -17.23 38.99
N GLY A 28 21.50 -16.87 39.19
CA GLY A 28 22.20 -15.95 38.32
C GLY A 28 22.44 -16.56 36.95
N ALA A 29 21.81 -16.02 35.91
CA ALA A 29 22.25 -16.13 34.55
C ALA A 29 22.05 -14.77 33.89
N SER A 30 23.14 -14.06 33.74
CA SER A 30 23.26 -12.75 33.10
C SER A 30 22.89 -12.87 31.62
N ARG A 31 21.60 -12.69 31.27
CA ARG A 31 21.18 -12.35 29.92
C ARG A 31 21.34 -10.85 29.77
N ARG A 32 22.45 -10.40 29.19
CA ARG A 32 22.54 -9.05 28.62
C ARG A 32 21.56 -8.97 27.46
N LEU A 33 20.33 -8.55 27.76
CA LEU A 33 19.43 -7.96 26.80
C LEU A 33 20.14 -6.72 26.26
N LEU A 34 20.60 -6.80 25.01
CA LEU A 34 20.97 -5.63 24.22
C LEU A 34 19.71 -4.78 24.00
N THR A 35 19.34 -4.00 24.99
CA THR A 35 18.46 -2.85 24.82
C THR A 35 19.24 -1.81 24.03
N ARG A 36 19.25 -1.92 22.69
CA ARG A 36 19.49 -0.76 21.87
C ARG A 36 18.33 0.18 22.16
N SER A 37 18.59 1.20 22.97
CA SER A 37 17.68 2.31 23.18
C SER A 37 17.27 2.85 21.81
N TYR A 38 15.97 2.84 21.53
CA TYR A 38 15.33 3.58 20.44
C TYR A 38 15.46 5.08 20.72
N SER A 39 16.67 5.62 20.58
CA SER A 39 16.90 7.05 20.49
C SER A 39 16.92 7.45 19.03
N ALA A 40 15.81 7.20 18.34
CA ALA A 40 15.54 7.91 17.12
C ALA A 40 15.11 9.34 17.50
N LYS A 41 16.02 10.29 17.40
CA LYS A 41 15.65 11.70 17.23
C LYS A 41 14.91 11.81 15.91
N SER A 42 13.66 11.31 15.86
CA SER A 42 12.74 11.52 14.75
C SER A 42 12.26 12.95 14.84
N ALA A 43 12.98 13.87 14.23
CA ALA A 43 12.38 15.15 13.92
C ALA A 43 11.18 14.87 13.01
N SER A 44 9.97 14.98 13.55
CA SER A 44 8.75 14.86 12.76
C SER A 44 8.80 15.86 11.61
N PRO A 45 8.47 15.46 10.37
CA PRO A 45 8.50 16.37 9.24
C PRO A 45 7.58 17.56 9.51
N LYS A 46 8.03 18.78 9.19
CA LYS A 46 7.20 19.98 9.28
C LYS A 46 6.04 19.83 8.29
N ARG A 47 4.81 19.82 8.79
CA ARG A 47 3.59 19.81 7.99
C ARG A 47 2.96 21.20 7.98
N SER A 48 2.38 21.59 6.83
CA SER A 48 1.48 22.73 6.77
C SER A 48 0.13 22.33 7.37
N THR A 49 -0.27 22.93 8.48
CA THR A 49 -1.47 22.57 9.26
C THR A 49 -2.71 23.38 8.87
N SER A 50 -2.91 23.74 7.61
CA SER A 50 -4.12 24.42 7.18
C SER A 50 -5.06 23.47 6.45
N SER A 51 -6.28 23.31 6.94
CA SER A 51 -7.42 22.55 6.41
C SER A 51 -7.12 21.10 5.99
N GLY A 52 -7.94 20.11 6.38
CA GLY A 52 -7.71 18.68 6.12
C GLY A 52 -7.66 18.27 4.63
N ALA A 53 -7.85 19.19 3.69
CA ALA A 53 -7.78 18.94 2.25
C ALA A 53 -6.32 19.01 1.75
N LEU A 54 -5.89 17.95 1.02
CA LEU A 54 -4.60 17.96 0.34
C LEU A 54 -4.64 18.83 -0.92
N PRO A 55 -3.54 19.51 -1.28
CA PRO A 55 -3.42 20.17 -2.58
C PRO A 55 -3.65 19.20 -3.73
N LEU A 56 -4.03 19.71 -4.90
CA LEU A 56 -4.17 18.88 -6.11
C LEU A 56 -2.84 18.18 -6.45
N PRO A 57 -2.87 16.92 -6.93
CA PRO A 57 -1.68 16.21 -7.38
C PRO A 57 -0.86 17.01 -8.39
N LYS A 58 0.46 16.95 -8.29
CA LYS A 58 1.37 17.59 -9.26
C LYS A 58 2.03 16.54 -10.13
N LEU A 59 1.41 16.24 -11.25
CA LEU A 59 1.93 15.29 -12.22
C LEU A 59 3.02 15.94 -13.11
N ASN A 60 3.90 15.11 -13.67
CA ASN A 60 4.83 15.54 -14.70
C ASN A 60 4.20 15.30 -16.09
N TYR A 61 3.44 16.26 -16.56
CA TYR A 61 2.71 16.13 -17.83
C TYR A 61 3.64 15.97 -19.03
N GLU A 62 4.87 16.51 -18.98
CA GLU A 62 5.86 16.34 -20.05
C GLU A 62 6.25 14.87 -20.23
N ASP A 63 6.45 14.15 -19.11
CA ASP A 63 6.76 12.72 -19.16
C ASP A 63 5.53 11.92 -19.60
N LEU A 64 4.32 12.33 -19.16
CA LEU A 64 3.08 11.63 -19.49
C LEU A 64 2.68 11.70 -20.97
N ILE A 65 3.15 12.70 -21.71
CA ILE A 65 2.86 12.84 -23.15
C ILE A 65 3.91 12.17 -24.05
N GLN A 66 4.95 11.55 -23.51
CA GLN A 66 5.96 10.85 -24.28
C GLN A 66 5.34 9.65 -25.05
N ALA A 67 5.90 9.32 -26.20
CA ALA A 67 5.34 8.29 -27.08
C ALA A 67 5.34 6.89 -26.45
N ASP A 68 6.30 6.63 -25.55
CA ASP A 68 6.43 5.36 -24.84
C ASP A 68 5.34 5.13 -23.79
N GLN A 69 4.71 6.19 -23.25
CA GLN A 69 3.64 6.07 -22.25
C GLN A 69 2.38 5.40 -22.79
N ALA A 70 2.02 5.63 -24.05
CA ALA A 70 0.91 4.94 -24.68
C ALA A 70 1.21 3.43 -24.83
N SER A 71 2.44 3.09 -25.24
CA SER A 71 2.91 1.71 -25.32
C SER A 71 3.00 1.06 -23.95
N ASN A 72 3.49 1.78 -22.94
CA ASN A 72 3.54 1.33 -21.55
C ASN A 72 2.13 1.01 -21.01
N ALA A 73 1.15 1.89 -21.21
CA ALA A 73 -0.24 1.64 -20.81
C ALA A 73 -0.81 0.37 -21.46
N LYS A 74 -0.57 0.21 -22.78
CA LYS A 74 -0.99 -0.98 -23.52
C LYS A 74 -0.33 -2.26 -22.99
N ASN A 75 0.99 -2.23 -22.73
CA ASN A 75 1.75 -3.36 -22.20
C ASN A 75 1.28 -3.76 -20.78
N ARG A 76 0.62 -2.85 -20.07
CA ARG A 76 0.04 -3.07 -18.73
C ARG A 76 -1.44 -3.44 -18.79
N ASN A 77 -1.95 -3.73 -19.96
CA ASN A 77 -3.39 -4.01 -20.19
C ASN A 77 -4.30 -2.90 -19.64
N VAL A 78 -3.83 -1.63 -19.70
CA VAL A 78 -4.63 -0.45 -19.35
C VAL A 78 -5.17 0.15 -20.63
N ASN A 79 -6.45 -0.05 -20.86
CA ASN A 79 -7.11 0.41 -22.10
C ASN A 79 -7.43 1.91 -22.01
N LEU A 80 -6.47 2.74 -22.44
CA LEU A 80 -6.67 4.18 -22.54
C LEU A 80 -7.04 4.55 -23.99
N PRO A 81 -8.17 5.23 -24.22
CA PRO A 81 -8.49 5.73 -25.55
C PRO A 81 -7.35 6.61 -26.11
N GLU A 82 -7.02 6.47 -27.38
CA GLU A 82 -5.96 7.27 -28.04
C GLU A 82 -6.21 8.78 -27.87
N ARG A 83 -7.48 9.20 -27.87
CA ARG A 83 -7.90 10.57 -27.58
C ARG A 83 -7.39 11.10 -26.22
N THR A 84 -7.07 10.23 -25.24
CA THR A 84 -6.55 10.63 -23.93
C THR A 84 -5.18 11.33 -24.08
N PHE A 85 -4.26 10.74 -24.82
CA PHE A 85 -2.93 11.31 -25.05
C PHE A 85 -2.97 12.53 -25.97
N VAL A 86 -3.87 12.52 -26.97
CA VAL A 86 -4.11 13.68 -27.86
C VAL A 86 -4.65 14.86 -27.07
N ALA A 87 -5.65 14.63 -26.22
CA ALA A 87 -6.24 15.66 -25.37
C ALA A 87 -5.21 16.19 -24.35
N LEU A 88 -4.45 15.32 -23.71
CA LEU A 88 -3.43 15.71 -22.75
C LEU A 88 -2.36 16.61 -23.39
N ARG A 89 -1.87 16.27 -24.58
CA ARG A 89 -0.88 17.08 -25.31
C ARG A 89 -1.46 18.43 -25.69
N ARG A 90 -2.64 18.44 -26.31
CA ARG A 90 -3.35 19.67 -26.70
C ARG A 90 -3.54 20.60 -25.49
N ASP A 91 -4.05 20.08 -24.39
CA ASP A 91 -4.38 20.87 -23.21
C ASP A 91 -3.12 21.36 -22.49
N LEU A 92 -2.01 20.60 -22.55
CA LEU A 92 -0.71 21.03 -22.02
C LEU A 92 -0.15 22.20 -22.83
N ASP A 93 -0.21 22.15 -24.16
CA ASP A 93 0.28 23.23 -25.03
C ASP A 93 -0.59 24.48 -24.84
N ALA A 94 -1.92 24.32 -24.75
CA ALA A 94 -2.83 25.41 -24.44
C ALA A 94 -2.56 26.01 -23.05
N TRP A 95 -2.33 25.19 -22.03
CA TRP A 95 -1.98 25.64 -20.69
C TRP A 95 -0.68 26.46 -20.66
N LYS A 96 0.37 25.97 -21.32
CA LYS A 96 1.64 26.69 -21.44
C LYS A 96 1.47 28.07 -22.10
N THR A 97 0.71 28.10 -23.21
CA THR A 97 0.48 29.32 -23.97
C THR A 97 -0.34 30.32 -23.16
N THR A 98 -1.42 29.88 -22.52
CA THR A 98 -2.29 30.73 -21.71
C THR A 98 -1.54 31.26 -20.48
N THR A 99 -0.70 30.43 -19.82
CA THR A 99 0.10 30.86 -18.67
C THR A 99 1.09 31.97 -19.05
N ARG A 100 1.82 31.81 -20.18
CA ARG A 100 2.69 32.91 -20.69
C ARG A 100 1.90 34.17 -20.97
N GLY A 101 0.71 34.03 -21.58
CA GLY A 101 -0.16 35.18 -21.83
C GLY A 101 -0.58 35.91 -20.54
N VAL A 102 -0.87 35.18 -19.47
CA VAL A 102 -1.17 35.80 -18.16
C VAL A 102 0.03 36.56 -17.61
N ASP A 103 1.24 36.00 -17.70
CA ASP A 103 2.45 36.66 -17.21
C ASP A 103 2.70 37.98 -17.96
N GLU A 104 2.51 37.99 -19.29
CA GLU A 104 2.59 39.21 -20.11
C GLU A 104 1.50 40.23 -19.73
N LEU A 105 0.27 39.79 -19.51
CA LEU A 105 -0.82 40.68 -19.08
C LEU A 105 -0.55 41.27 -17.70
N ARG A 106 -0.02 40.50 -16.76
CA ARG A 106 0.38 40.97 -15.43
C ARG A 106 1.52 41.98 -15.48
N ALA A 107 2.52 41.76 -16.36
CA ALA A 107 3.59 42.72 -16.59
C ALA A 107 3.02 44.06 -17.11
N ARG A 108 2.12 44.01 -18.12
CA ARG A 108 1.41 45.20 -18.64
C ARG A 108 0.56 45.89 -17.57
N GLN A 109 -0.11 45.11 -16.70
CA GLN A 109 -0.90 45.65 -15.59
C GLN A 109 -0.04 46.41 -14.59
N SER A 110 1.19 45.92 -14.28
CA SER A 110 2.15 46.61 -13.43
C SER A 110 2.53 48.00 -14.01
N HIS A 111 2.88 48.05 -15.30
CA HIS A 111 3.19 49.32 -15.99
C HIS A 111 2.02 50.31 -16.01
N VAL A 112 0.78 49.81 -16.23
CA VAL A 112 -0.41 50.70 -16.17
C VAL A 112 -0.65 51.19 -14.73
N GLY A 113 -0.37 50.35 -13.71
CA GLY A 113 -0.43 50.74 -12.31
C GLY A 113 0.55 51.91 -11.98
N GLU A 114 1.74 51.89 -12.59
CA GLU A 114 2.70 53.00 -12.48
C GLU A 114 2.17 54.27 -13.18
N ALA A 115 1.59 54.13 -14.38
CA ALA A 115 0.98 55.24 -15.10
C ALA A 115 -0.21 55.86 -14.33
N VAL A 116 -1.03 55.06 -13.63
CA VAL A 116 -2.11 55.60 -12.75
C VAL A 116 -1.56 56.45 -11.61
N ARG A 117 -0.40 56.02 -11.05
CA ARG A 117 0.26 56.76 -9.94
C ARG A 117 0.96 58.02 -10.43
N ALA A 118 1.49 58.04 -11.64
CA ALA A 118 2.23 59.12 -12.26
C ALA A 118 1.34 60.14 -13.01
N ALA A 119 0.04 59.88 -13.16
CA ALA A 119 -0.88 60.70 -13.93
C ALA A 119 -0.97 62.14 -13.35
N ALA A 120 -0.62 63.11 -14.16
CA ALA A 120 -0.61 64.52 -13.80
C ALA A 120 -2.00 65.19 -13.90
N THR A 121 -2.90 64.64 -14.73
CA THR A 121 -4.25 65.17 -14.94
C THR A 121 -5.34 64.15 -14.56
N PRO A 122 -6.55 64.61 -14.14
CA PRO A 122 -7.68 63.75 -13.86
C PRO A 122 -8.06 62.89 -15.09
N GLU A 123 -7.93 63.43 -16.29
CA GLU A 123 -8.28 62.78 -17.55
C GLU A 123 -7.31 61.64 -17.86
N ASP A 124 -6.00 61.86 -17.71
CA ASP A 124 -4.98 60.78 -17.87
C ASP A 124 -5.16 59.68 -16.85
N LYS A 125 -5.49 60.04 -15.60
CA LYS A 125 -5.77 59.07 -14.54
C LYS A 125 -6.98 58.21 -14.89
N GLU A 126 -8.08 58.79 -15.38
CA GLU A 126 -9.28 58.06 -15.74
C GLU A 126 -9.00 57.11 -16.92
N LYS A 127 -8.25 57.53 -17.94
CA LYS A 127 -7.82 56.71 -19.09
C LYS A 127 -6.96 55.54 -18.62
N ALA A 128 -6.01 55.76 -17.74
CA ALA A 128 -5.16 54.72 -17.18
C ALA A 128 -5.99 53.71 -16.33
N VAL A 129 -6.95 54.18 -15.53
CA VAL A 129 -7.86 53.33 -14.73
C VAL A 129 -8.75 52.47 -15.63
N ARG A 130 -9.31 53.02 -16.73
CA ARG A 130 -10.07 52.22 -17.71
C ARG A 130 -9.22 51.11 -18.31
N LYS A 131 -7.97 51.42 -18.71
CA LYS A 131 -7.01 50.41 -19.23
C LYS A 131 -6.66 49.36 -18.19
N ALA A 132 -6.44 49.73 -16.92
CA ALA A 132 -6.18 48.79 -15.85
C ALA A 132 -7.37 47.82 -15.62
N ARG A 133 -8.62 48.32 -15.72
CA ARG A 133 -9.84 47.49 -15.60
C ARG A 133 -9.90 46.46 -16.71
N VAL A 134 -9.69 46.83 -17.98
CA VAL A 134 -9.70 45.91 -19.12
C VAL A 134 -8.61 44.82 -18.97
N LEU A 135 -7.40 45.20 -18.55
CA LEU A 135 -6.32 44.23 -18.32
C LEU A 135 -6.67 43.25 -17.18
N ARG A 136 -7.25 43.75 -16.08
CA ARG A 136 -7.68 42.90 -14.96
C ARG A 136 -8.73 41.89 -15.40
N ASP A 137 -9.74 42.32 -16.17
CA ASP A 137 -10.80 41.45 -16.65
C ASP A 137 -10.25 40.39 -17.63
N SER A 138 -9.26 40.78 -18.45
CA SER A 138 -8.52 39.83 -19.31
C SER A 138 -7.72 38.80 -18.49
N VAL A 139 -6.99 39.23 -17.46
CA VAL A 139 -6.26 38.32 -16.54
C VAL A 139 -7.22 37.31 -15.93
N HIS A 140 -8.34 37.75 -15.37
CA HIS A 140 -9.33 36.86 -14.77
C HIS A 140 -9.94 35.85 -15.75
N THR A 141 -10.12 36.25 -17.02
CA THR A 141 -10.61 35.32 -18.05
C THR A 141 -9.59 34.24 -18.35
N HIS A 142 -8.32 34.59 -18.51
CA HIS A 142 -7.25 33.62 -18.74
C HIS A 142 -6.99 32.74 -17.51
N GLU A 143 -7.09 33.26 -16.29
CA GLU A 143 -6.97 32.48 -15.04
C GLU A 143 -8.08 31.40 -14.94
N ARG A 144 -9.31 31.71 -15.35
CA ARG A 144 -10.38 30.70 -15.42
C ARG A 144 -10.08 29.61 -16.45
N GLU A 145 -9.54 30.00 -17.61
CA GLU A 145 -9.12 29.05 -18.63
C GLU A 145 -7.95 28.18 -18.17
N ILE A 146 -6.95 28.74 -17.46
CA ILE A 146 -5.87 27.96 -16.82
C ILE A 146 -6.47 26.93 -15.87
N SER A 147 -7.39 27.34 -14.98
CA SER A 147 -8.04 26.42 -14.03
C SER A 147 -8.81 25.30 -14.72
N ARG A 148 -9.49 25.61 -15.84
CA ARG A 148 -10.17 24.59 -16.65
C ARG A 148 -9.19 23.59 -17.26
N LEU A 149 -8.08 24.09 -17.83
CA LEU A 149 -7.05 23.26 -18.43
C LEU A 149 -6.33 22.40 -17.38
N GLU A 150 -6.01 22.94 -16.21
CA GLU A 150 -5.43 22.20 -15.09
C GLU A 150 -6.34 21.05 -14.63
N LYS A 151 -7.65 21.29 -14.53
CA LYS A 151 -8.61 20.25 -14.20
C LYS A 151 -8.65 19.15 -15.28
N SER A 152 -8.65 19.53 -16.55
CA SER A 152 -8.63 18.60 -17.68
C SER A 152 -7.34 17.76 -17.69
N LEU A 153 -6.18 18.41 -17.58
CA LEU A 153 -4.87 17.76 -17.50
C LEU A 153 -4.80 16.76 -16.36
N LEU A 154 -5.30 17.14 -15.18
CA LEU A 154 -5.34 16.26 -14.02
C LEU A 154 -6.23 15.04 -14.26
N THR A 155 -7.43 15.24 -14.83
CA THR A 155 -8.39 14.18 -15.13
C THR A 155 -7.79 13.11 -16.04
N TYR A 156 -7.13 13.54 -17.13
CA TYR A 156 -6.45 12.61 -18.04
C TYR A 156 -5.18 12.00 -17.43
N GLY A 157 -4.36 12.83 -16.78
CA GLY A 157 -3.08 12.39 -16.22
C GLY A 157 -3.21 11.37 -15.08
N LEU A 158 -4.27 11.45 -14.28
CA LEU A 158 -4.51 10.50 -13.19
C LEU A 158 -4.82 9.07 -13.70
N ARG A 159 -5.30 8.92 -14.92
CA ARG A 159 -5.61 7.63 -15.56
C ARG A 159 -4.38 6.91 -16.09
N ILE A 160 -3.27 7.62 -16.30
CA ILE A 160 -2.05 7.05 -16.85
C ILE A 160 -1.29 6.33 -15.73
N PRO A 161 -0.97 5.02 -15.90
CA PRO A 161 -0.22 4.28 -14.91
C PRO A 161 1.24 4.74 -14.83
N ASN A 162 1.93 4.34 -13.78
CA ASN A 162 3.36 4.56 -13.65
C ASN A 162 4.14 3.89 -14.80
N THR A 163 5.32 4.40 -15.11
CA THR A 163 6.24 3.78 -16.10
C THR A 163 6.72 2.44 -15.57
N SER A 164 6.75 1.41 -16.41
CA SER A 164 7.32 0.11 -16.06
C SER A 164 8.84 0.16 -16.09
N HIS A 165 9.51 -0.57 -15.18
CA HIS A 165 10.96 -0.72 -15.20
C HIS A 165 11.40 -1.46 -16.48
N PRO A 166 12.52 -1.10 -17.12
CA PRO A 166 12.96 -1.73 -18.36
C PRO A 166 13.12 -3.26 -18.30
N ASP A 167 13.48 -3.80 -17.14
CA ASP A 167 13.70 -5.24 -16.94
C ASP A 167 12.41 -6.03 -16.66
N VAL A 168 11.26 -5.35 -16.51
CA VAL A 168 9.97 -6.01 -16.27
C VAL A 168 9.61 -6.90 -17.46
N PRO A 169 9.29 -8.18 -17.26
CA PRO A 169 8.76 -9.03 -18.31
C PRO A 169 7.49 -8.43 -18.91
N LEU A 170 7.32 -8.50 -20.22
CA LEU A 170 6.12 -8.01 -20.89
C LEU A 170 5.05 -9.11 -20.99
N GLY A 171 3.78 -8.72 -20.85
CA GLY A 171 2.62 -9.57 -21.08
C GLY A 171 1.95 -10.09 -19.80
N PRO A 172 1.19 -11.20 -19.92
CA PRO A 172 0.34 -11.75 -18.87
C PRO A 172 1.14 -12.46 -17.76
N GLU A 173 0.44 -12.85 -16.68
CA GLU A 173 0.98 -13.53 -15.49
C GLU A 173 1.90 -14.73 -15.84
N SER A 174 1.55 -15.48 -16.91
CA SER A 174 2.36 -16.62 -17.37
C SER A 174 3.79 -16.27 -17.77
N ASN A 175 4.07 -14.99 -18.03
CA ASN A 175 5.39 -14.49 -18.38
C ASN A 175 6.20 -14.08 -17.14
N ALA A 176 5.69 -14.29 -15.93
CA ALA A 176 6.40 -14.01 -14.70
C ALA A 176 7.73 -14.80 -14.65
N ARG A 177 8.81 -14.11 -14.30
CA ARG A 177 10.15 -14.70 -14.26
C ARG A 177 10.47 -15.18 -12.84
N ILE A 178 10.76 -16.48 -12.70
CA ILE A 178 11.23 -17.03 -11.42
C ILE A 178 12.63 -16.46 -11.15
N VAL A 179 12.75 -15.69 -10.06
CA VAL A 179 14.01 -15.11 -9.59
C VAL A 179 14.77 -16.10 -8.72
N SER A 180 14.07 -16.78 -7.80
CA SER A 180 14.65 -17.76 -6.89
C SER A 180 13.59 -18.70 -6.33
N THR A 181 14.02 -19.87 -5.86
CA THR A 181 13.19 -20.88 -5.18
C THR A 181 13.85 -21.25 -3.86
N HIS A 182 13.04 -21.39 -2.83
CA HIS A 182 13.49 -21.56 -1.44
C HIS A 182 12.66 -22.62 -0.70
N GLY A 183 13.17 -23.07 0.45
CA GLY A 183 12.54 -24.06 1.31
C GLY A 183 12.75 -25.50 0.84
N PRO A 184 12.06 -26.48 1.46
CA PRO A 184 12.15 -27.88 1.09
C PRO A 184 11.54 -28.13 -0.29
N ALA A 185 11.78 -29.31 -0.85
CA ALA A 185 11.11 -29.74 -2.09
C ALA A 185 9.59 -29.73 -1.89
N PRO A 186 8.81 -29.21 -2.84
CA PRO A 186 7.36 -29.26 -2.79
C PRO A 186 6.85 -30.70 -2.68
N ILE A 187 6.00 -30.98 -1.69
CA ILE A 187 5.34 -32.28 -1.60
C ILE A 187 4.33 -32.44 -2.76
N PRO A 188 4.08 -33.65 -3.23
CA PRO A 188 3.10 -33.87 -4.30
C PRO A 188 1.73 -33.30 -3.96
N ALA A 189 1.01 -32.87 -4.99
CA ALA A 189 -0.36 -32.40 -4.82
C ALA A 189 -1.24 -33.52 -4.24
N ASP A 190 -1.92 -33.24 -3.14
CA ASP A 190 -2.78 -34.16 -2.44
C ASP A 190 -4.08 -33.46 -2.01
N PRO A 191 -5.22 -33.74 -2.68
CA PRO A 191 -6.49 -33.13 -2.32
C PRO A 191 -6.98 -33.39 -0.89
N LYS A 192 -6.41 -34.39 -0.17
CA LYS A 192 -6.72 -34.59 1.25
C LYS A 192 -6.21 -33.48 2.13
N ARG A 193 -5.17 -32.76 1.68
CA ARG A 193 -4.55 -31.62 2.36
C ARG A 193 -5.27 -30.30 2.13
N ASP A 194 -6.31 -30.28 1.26
CA ASP A 194 -7.06 -29.05 1.00
C ASP A 194 -7.63 -28.49 2.31
N HIS A 195 -7.32 -27.22 2.59
CA HIS A 195 -7.65 -26.55 3.85
C HIS A 195 -9.15 -26.56 4.17
N ASN A 196 -10.04 -26.61 3.17
CA ASN A 196 -11.48 -26.74 3.41
C ASN A 196 -11.79 -28.15 3.93
N LYS A 197 -11.23 -29.18 3.32
CA LYS A 197 -11.43 -30.55 3.79
C LYS A 197 -10.87 -30.78 5.17
N LEU A 198 -9.69 -30.21 5.46
CA LEU A 198 -9.11 -30.26 6.79
C LEU A 198 -9.98 -29.52 7.82
N ASN A 199 -10.56 -28.39 7.44
CA ASN A 199 -11.47 -27.64 8.30
C ASN A 199 -12.81 -28.37 8.56
N ASP A 200 -13.24 -29.23 7.62
CA ASP A 200 -14.46 -30.03 7.77
C ASP A 200 -14.29 -31.16 8.80
N LEU A 201 -13.05 -31.55 9.13
CA LEU A 201 -12.76 -32.50 10.18
C LEU A 201 -13.06 -31.88 11.56
N ALA A 202 -13.78 -32.63 12.41
CA ALA A 202 -14.21 -32.14 13.72
C ALA A 202 -13.03 -31.70 14.61
N GLU A 203 -11.89 -32.37 14.44
CA GLU A 203 -10.67 -32.19 15.21
C GLU A 203 -9.90 -30.90 14.88
N MET A 204 -10.12 -30.33 13.67
CA MET A 204 -9.37 -29.13 13.26
C MET A 204 -10.16 -27.84 13.38
N LYS A 205 -11.29 -27.71 12.74
CA LYS A 205 -12.22 -26.54 12.74
C LYS A 205 -11.59 -25.19 13.06
N PHE A 206 -10.71 -24.70 12.17
CA PHE A 206 -9.93 -23.48 12.40
C PHE A 206 -10.52 -22.23 11.74
N PHE A 207 -11.59 -22.37 10.95
CA PHE A 207 -12.37 -21.24 10.45
C PHE A 207 -13.85 -21.60 10.27
N ASP A 208 -14.71 -20.59 10.19
CA ASP A 208 -16.15 -20.73 10.05
C ASP A 208 -16.68 -19.71 9.02
N ARG A 209 -17.12 -20.21 7.88
CA ARG A 209 -17.71 -19.38 6.82
C ARG A 209 -19.21 -19.21 6.98
N ASP A 210 -19.90 -20.19 7.53
CA ASP A 210 -21.36 -20.14 7.66
C ASP A 210 -21.75 -19.00 8.61
N VAL A 211 -21.04 -18.86 9.73
CA VAL A 211 -21.18 -17.72 10.63
C VAL A 211 -20.77 -16.41 9.92
N GLY A 212 -19.73 -16.45 9.07
CA GLY A 212 -19.31 -15.31 8.28
C GLY A 212 -20.40 -14.83 7.31
N VAL A 213 -21.06 -15.77 6.63
CA VAL A 213 -22.20 -15.47 5.74
C VAL A 213 -23.37 -14.83 6.51
N ILE A 214 -23.68 -15.35 7.70
CA ILE A 214 -24.77 -14.82 8.53
C ILE A 214 -24.47 -13.39 9.00
N SER A 215 -23.24 -13.14 9.44
CA SER A 215 -22.86 -11.85 10.03
C SER A 215 -22.55 -10.76 9.01
N SER A 216 -21.94 -11.10 7.87
CA SER A 216 -21.32 -10.12 6.99
C SER A 216 -21.55 -10.40 5.50
N GLY A 217 -22.03 -11.58 5.14
CA GLY A 217 -22.27 -12.01 3.76
C GLY A 217 -21.22 -12.99 3.23
N ALA A 218 -21.42 -13.42 1.99
CA ALA A 218 -20.50 -14.34 1.32
C ALA A 218 -19.09 -13.71 1.21
N GLY A 219 -18.05 -14.54 1.34
CA GLY A 219 -16.66 -14.09 1.26
C GLY A 219 -16.06 -13.61 2.58
N PHE A 220 -16.83 -13.58 3.67
CA PHE A 220 -16.33 -13.36 5.03
C PHE A 220 -16.18 -14.69 5.78
N ALA A 221 -15.16 -14.78 6.62
CA ALA A 221 -14.89 -15.96 7.44
C ALA A 221 -14.44 -15.54 8.85
N TYR A 222 -14.81 -16.35 9.84
CA TYR A 222 -14.27 -16.23 11.20
C TYR A 222 -13.11 -17.21 11.34
N LEU A 223 -11.94 -16.74 11.75
CA LEU A 223 -10.90 -17.63 12.25
C LEU A 223 -11.26 -18.08 13.67
N ARG A 224 -11.08 -19.37 13.99
CA ARG A 224 -11.46 -19.97 15.28
C ARG A 224 -10.34 -20.81 15.85
N GLY A 225 -10.31 -20.95 17.16
CA GLY A 225 -9.36 -21.85 17.85
C GLY A 225 -7.94 -21.68 17.35
N GLY A 226 -7.32 -22.76 16.89
CA GLY A 226 -5.96 -22.78 16.36
C GLY A 226 -5.74 -21.81 15.19
N GLY A 227 -6.73 -21.60 14.34
CA GLY A 227 -6.63 -20.65 13.24
C GLY A 227 -6.47 -19.19 13.71
N ALA A 228 -7.26 -18.79 14.73
CA ALA A 228 -7.12 -17.46 15.32
C ALA A 228 -5.79 -17.29 16.08
N LEU A 229 -5.34 -18.34 16.77
CA LEU A 229 -4.03 -18.33 17.47
C LEU A 229 -2.86 -18.27 16.46
N LEU A 230 -2.99 -18.94 15.31
CA LEU A 230 -1.98 -18.90 14.26
C LEU A 230 -1.87 -17.51 13.62
N GLU A 231 -3.01 -16.81 13.44
CA GLU A 231 -3.00 -15.40 13.01
C GLU A 231 -2.19 -14.53 13.97
N VAL A 232 -2.45 -14.63 15.29
CA VAL A 232 -1.73 -13.85 16.32
C VAL A 232 -0.24 -14.16 16.27
N ALA A 233 0.14 -15.44 16.16
CA ALA A 233 1.54 -15.86 16.11
C ALA A 233 2.25 -15.34 14.84
N LEU A 234 1.60 -15.39 13.68
CA LEU A 234 2.14 -14.91 12.41
C LEU A 234 2.35 -13.39 12.41
N ILE A 235 1.38 -12.64 12.96
CA ILE A 235 1.50 -11.18 13.13
C ILE A 235 2.70 -10.86 14.00
N ALA A 236 2.80 -11.49 15.19
CA ALA A 236 3.88 -11.23 16.13
C ALA A 236 5.26 -11.59 15.55
N TYR A 237 5.36 -12.71 14.83
CA TYR A 237 6.57 -13.14 14.14
C TYR A 237 7.01 -12.13 13.06
N ALA A 238 6.09 -11.70 12.18
CA ALA A 238 6.38 -10.76 11.12
C ALA A 238 6.79 -9.39 11.68
N MET A 239 6.10 -8.91 12.72
CA MET A 239 6.42 -7.67 13.41
C MET A 239 7.80 -7.73 14.07
N GLU A 240 8.17 -8.84 14.72
CA GLU A 240 9.51 -9.01 15.31
C GLU A 240 10.61 -8.88 14.26
N ILE A 241 10.46 -9.55 13.10
CA ILE A 241 11.44 -9.49 12.02
C ILE A 241 11.55 -8.07 11.47
N ALA A 242 10.42 -7.44 11.15
CA ALA A 242 10.40 -6.09 10.59
C ALA A 242 11.04 -5.07 11.55
N VAL A 243 10.69 -5.10 12.83
CA VAL A 243 11.28 -4.22 13.86
C VAL A 243 12.78 -4.46 14.00
N ARG A 244 13.22 -5.72 14.02
CA ARG A 244 14.65 -6.06 14.05
C ARG A 244 15.41 -5.53 12.82
N LYS A 245 14.75 -5.45 11.67
CA LYS A 245 15.28 -4.89 10.41
C LYS A 245 15.14 -3.36 10.34
N GLY A 246 14.71 -2.71 11.41
CA GLY A 246 14.68 -1.25 11.53
C GLY A 246 13.39 -0.58 11.02
N PHE A 247 12.30 -1.34 10.87
CA PHE A 247 10.99 -0.77 10.60
C PHE A 247 10.36 -0.22 11.89
N GLU A 248 9.81 0.98 11.80
CA GLU A 248 9.01 1.59 12.87
C GLU A 248 7.61 0.97 12.87
N PRO A 249 7.16 0.36 14.00
CA PRO A 249 5.81 -0.19 14.08
C PRO A 249 4.77 0.92 14.18
N VAL A 250 3.70 0.80 13.40
CA VAL A 250 2.59 1.76 13.34
C VAL A 250 1.27 1.00 13.38
N ILE A 251 0.27 1.56 14.08
CA ILE A 251 -1.12 1.12 13.99
C ILE A 251 -1.87 2.15 13.14
N THR A 252 -2.42 1.70 12.02
CA THR A 252 -3.10 2.56 11.05
C THR A 252 -4.61 2.50 11.22
N PRO A 253 -5.35 3.58 10.86
CA PRO A 253 -6.79 3.47 10.70
C PRO A 253 -7.14 2.59 9.48
N ASP A 254 -8.18 1.76 9.61
CA ASP A 254 -8.71 0.96 8.50
C ASP A 254 -9.69 1.77 7.62
N VAL A 255 -10.19 2.90 8.12
CA VAL A 255 -11.05 3.84 7.39
C VAL A 255 -10.22 4.99 6.86
N VAL A 256 -10.26 5.22 5.56
CA VAL A 256 -9.48 6.25 4.89
C VAL A 256 -10.36 7.10 3.97
N ARG A 257 -9.89 8.29 3.63
CA ARG A 257 -10.54 9.10 2.61
C ARG A 257 -10.32 8.47 1.23
N ARG A 258 -11.38 8.47 0.40
CA ARG A 258 -11.32 7.96 -0.97
C ARG A 258 -10.23 8.66 -1.80
N ASP A 259 -10.12 9.98 -1.70
CA ASP A 259 -9.12 10.73 -2.46
C ASP A 259 -7.67 10.32 -2.10
N ILE A 260 -7.43 9.82 -0.89
CA ILE A 260 -6.14 9.27 -0.49
C ILE A 260 -5.89 7.93 -1.19
N ALA A 261 -6.89 7.04 -1.21
CA ALA A 261 -6.78 5.75 -1.89
C ALA A 261 -6.53 5.94 -3.40
N ASP A 262 -7.27 6.85 -4.04
CA ASP A 262 -7.09 7.18 -5.46
C ASP A 262 -5.67 7.74 -5.73
N ARG A 263 -5.15 8.59 -4.85
CA ARG A 263 -3.78 9.13 -4.93
C ARG A 263 -2.70 8.06 -4.78
N CYS A 264 -2.99 6.98 -4.07
CA CYS A 264 -2.11 5.83 -3.95
C CYS A 264 -2.17 4.89 -5.16
N GLY A 265 -3.12 5.09 -6.09
CA GLY A 265 -3.27 4.28 -7.30
C GLY A 265 -4.30 3.15 -7.17
N PHE A 266 -5.13 3.18 -6.11
CA PHE A 266 -6.23 2.23 -5.92
C PHE A 266 -7.50 2.71 -6.67
N VAL A 267 -7.37 2.79 -7.99
CA VAL A 267 -8.49 3.07 -8.89
C VAL A 267 -8.92 1.78 -9.57
N PRO A 268 -10.24 1.56 -9.80
CA PRO A 268 -10.71 0.40 -10.55
C PRO A 268 -10.02 0.35 -11.92
N ARG A 269 -9.58 -0.84 -12.34
CA ARG A 269 -9.20 -1.06 -13.75
C ARG A 269 -10.50 -1.08 -14.54
N ASP A 270 -10.56 -0.27 -15.61
CA ASP A 270 -11.67 -0.30 -16.54
C ASP A 270 -11.68 -1.68 -17.24
N GLU A 271 -12.52 -2.61 -16.78
CA GLU A 271 -12.93 -3.73 -17.62
C GLU A 271 -13.77 -3.11 -18.76
N GLU A 272 -13.53 -3.56 -20.00
CA GLU A 272 -14.27 -3.09 -21.18
C GLU A 272 -15.79 -3.22 -20.96
N VAL A 273 -16.41 -2.16 -20.52
CA VAL A 273 -17.86 -2.03 -20.69
C VAL A 273 -18.07 -1.48 -22.10
N LYS A 274 -18.43 -2.37 -23.02
CA LYS A 274 -18.99 -1.99 -24.33
C LYS A 274 -20.29 -1.24 -24.05
N GLY A 275 -20.22 0.06 -23.97
CA GLY A 275 -21.37 0.93 -23.79
C GLY A 275 -21.32 2.09 -24.77
N ASP A 276 -22.48 2.50 -25.26
CA ASP A 276 -22.67 3.68 -26.09
C ASP A 276 -22.09 4.94 -25.43
N GLU A 277 -21.69 5.91 -26.24
CA GLU A 277 -20.88 7.09 -25.92
C GLU A 277 -21.39 7.99 -24.77
N ASP A 278 -22.61 7.78 -24.26
CA ASP A 278 -23.28 8.60 -23.23
C ASP A 278 -23.60 7.87 -21.91
N THR A 279 -23.17 6.63 -21.73
CA THR A 279 -23.40 5.90 -20.47
C THR A 279 -22.24 6.11 -19.53
N GLU A 280 -22.46 6.64 -18.31
CA GLU A 280 -21.50 6.61 -17.22
C GLU A 280 -21.02 5.16 -17.01
N ILE A 281 -19.77 4.89 -17.34
CA ILE A 281 -19.14 3.59 -17.12
C ILE A 281 -19.06 3.39 -15.61
N LYS A 282 -19.99 2.61 -15.06
CA LYS A 282 -19.91 2.16 -13.66
C LYS A 282 -18.88 1.06 -13.59
N THR A 283 -17.63 1.43 -13.36
CA THR A 283 -16.59 0.46 -12.99
C THR A 283 -16.96 -0.21 -11.66
N PRO A 284 -16.84 -1.54 -11.54
CA PRO A 284 -17.11 -2.23 -10.29
C PRO A 284 -16.23 -1.66 -9.17
N GLU A 285 -16.85 -1.19 -8.12
CA GLU A 285 -16.15 -0.60 -6.99
C GLU A 285 -15.38 -1.70 -6.24
N GLN A 286 -14.06 -1.60 -6.19
CA GLN A 286 -13.21 -2.58 -5.50
C GLN A 286 -13.05 -2.32 -4.01
N MET A 287 -13.44 -1.12 -3.55
CA MET A 287 -13.37 -0.72 -2.15
C MET A 287 -14.77 -0.59 -1.54
N TYR A 288 -14.89 -0.97 -0.29
CA TYR A 288 -16.12 -0.76 0.49
C TYR A 288 -16.27 0.72 0.83
N ALA A 289 -17.36 1.35 0.40
CA ALA A 289 -17.70 2.71 0.78
C ALA A 289 -18.35 2.75 2.16
N VAL A 290 -17.95 3.72 2.99
CA VAL A 290 -18.57 3.97 4.30
C VAL A 290 -19.62 5.06 4.09
N GLN A 291 -20.89 4.70 4.28
CA GLN A 291 -22.00 5.68 4.24
C GLN A 291 -22.03 6.48 5.54
N SER A 292 -21.95 7.79 5.43
CA SER A 292 -22.18 8.72 6.54
C SER A 292 -23.41 9.56 6.26
N LYS A 293 -24.27 9.77 7.30
CA LYS A 293 -25.41 10.69 7.20
C LYS A 293 -25.00 12.17 7.06
N HIS A 294 -23.77 12.46 7.40
CA HIS A 294 -23.16 13.77 7.22
C HIS A 294 -22.09 13.62 6.15
N GLU A 295 -22.40 14.05 4.92
CA GLU A 295 -21.35 14.31 3.94
C GLU A 295 -20.43 15.36 4.56
N SER A 296 -19.28 14.92 5.05
CA SER A 296 -18.27 15.86 5.51
C SER A 296 -17.75 16.64 4.29
N ALA A 297 -17.48 17.91 4.46
CA ALA A 297 -16.79 18.73 3.46
C ALA A 297 -15.42 18.11 3.03
N GLU A 298 -15.02 17.02 3.67
CA GLU A 298 -13.75 16.30 3.49
C GLU A 298 -13.81 15.14 2.50
N GLY A 299 -14.97 14.84 1.90
CA GLY A 299 -15.15 13.77 0.90
C GLY A 299 -15.57 12.42 1.48
N SER A 300 -15.83 11.44 0.60
CA SER A 300 -16.30 10.10 0.97
C SER A 300 -15.19 9.28 1.64
N LEU A 301 -15.60 8.44 2.60
CA LEU A 301 -14.72 7.49 3.30
C LEU A 301 -14.87 6.09 2.69
N VAL A 302 -13.78 5.32 2.74
CA VAL A 302 -13.74 3.93 2.29
C VAL A 302 -12.97 3.08 3.29
N LEU A 303 -13.22 1.77 3.29
CA LEU A 303 -12.38 0.81 4.00
C LEU A 303 -11.11 0.56 3.17
N ALA A 304 -9.95 0.58 3.83
CA ALA A 304 -8.66 0.42 3.18
C ALA A 304 -8.50 -0.98 2.59
N GLY A 305 -8.14 -1.09 1.31
CA GLY A 305 -7.82 -2.37 0.67
C GLY A 305 -6.46 -2.94 1.08
N THR A 306 -5.64 -2.14 1.78
CA THR A 306 -4.32 -2.47 2.33
C THR A 306 -3.84 -1.32 3.21
N SER A 307 -2.98 -1.60 4.20
CA SER A 307 -2.36 -0.57 5.04
C SER A 307 -1.35 0.31 4.30
N GLU A 308 -0.97 -0.03 3.06
CA GLU A 308 -0.21 0.86 2.17
C GLU A 308 -0.86 2.26 2.07
N ILE A 309 -2.19 2.32 1.96
CA ILE A 309 -2.93 3.58 1.79
C ILE A 309 -2.74 4.52 3.00
N PRO A 310 -3.08 4.11 4.24
CA PRO A 310 -2.87 4.97 5.40
C PRO A 310 -1.38 5.20 5.72
N LEU A 311 -0.49 4.24 5.42
CA LEU A 311 0.96 4.44 5.57
C LEU A 311 1.48 5.50 4.60
N ALA A 312 1.08 5.48 3.32
CA ALA A 312 1.42 6.54 2.37
C ALA A 312 0.87 7.90 2.82
N ALA A 313 -0.38 7.92 3.32
CA ALA A 313 -1.02 9.13 3.86
C ALA A 313 -0.27 9.72 5.05
N MET A 314 0.35 8.88 5.89
CA MET A 314 1.17 9.31 7.02
C MET A 314 2.32 10.23 6.58
N HIS A 315 2.80 10.09 5.36
CA HIS A 315 3.87 10.89 4.78
C HIS A 315 3.38 12.07 3.91
N ALA A 316 2.07 12.25 3.75
CA ALA A 316 1.51 13.31 2.90
C ALA A 316 2.02 14.70 3.32
N GLN A 317 2.40 15.54 2.34
CA GLN A 317 2.98 16.87 2.51
C GLN A 317 4.29 16.90 3.34
N ALA A 318 4.95 15.76 3.52
CA ALA A 318 6.21 15.71 4.25
C ALA A 318 7.38 16.25 3.40
N LEU A 319 8.27 16.98 4.07
CA LEU A 319 9.56 17.39 3.52
C LEU A 319 10.68 16.74 4.34
N TYR A 320 11.38 15.83 3.73
CA TYR A 320 12.44 15.05 4.38
C TYR A 320 13.83 15.67 4.15
N ASN A 321 14.71 15.45 5.14
CA ASN A 321 16.14 15.58 4.94
C ASN A 321 16.64 14.27 4.31
N PRO A 322 17.38 14.28 3.19
CA PRO A 322 17.89 13.07 2.52
C PRO A 322 18.66 12.12 3.45
N GLN A 323 19.40 12.67 4.43
CA GLN A 323 20.17 11.87 5.39
C GLN A 323 19.28 11.07 6.38
N THR A 324 17.99 11.37 6.45
CA THR A 324 17.02 10.65 7.29
C THR A 324 16.25 9.58 6.53
N LEU A 325 16.53 9.41 5.25
CA LEU A 325 15.93 8.38 4.39
C LEU A 325 16.89 7.18 4.23
N PRO A 326 16.40 5.96 4.06
CA PRO A 326 14.97 5.60 3.96
C PRO A 326 14.23 5.66 5.30
N ARG A 327 12.95 6.03 5.25
CA ARG A 327 12.00 5.86 6.37
C ARG A 327 11.22 4.58 6.14
N ARG A 328 11.31 3.65 7.07
CA ARG A 328 10.70 2.33 7.00
C ARG A 328 9.67 2.18 8.11
N THR A 329 8.45 1.79 7.74
CA THR A 329 7.33 1.58 8.67
C THR A 329 6.70 0.22 8.41
N VAL A 330 6.19 -0.41 9.46
CA VAL A 330 5.44 -1.65 9.38
C VAL A 330 4.12 -1.49 10.12
N ALA A 331 3.02 -1.91 9.51
CA ALA A 331 1.69 -1.83 10.11
C ALA A 331 0.96 -3.17 10.06
N VAL A 332 0.19 -3.42 11.11
CA VAL A 332 -0.86 -4.44 11.11
C VAL A 332 -2.16 -3.73 10.80
N GLY A 333 -2.88 -4.18 9.80
CA GLY A 333 -4.19 -3.64 9.45
C GLY A 333 -5.06 -4.68 8.77
N HIS A 334 -6.34 -4.35 8.62
CA HIS A 334 -7.27 -5.16 7.85
C HIS A 334 -7.35 -4.65 6.42
N ALA A 335 -7.29 -5.59 5.49
CA ALA A 335 -7.52 -5.33 4.08
C ALA A 335 -8.97 -5.66 3.75
N PHE A 336 -9.69 -4.72 3.13
CA PHE A 336 -11.07 -4.88 2.71
C PHE A 336 -11.16 -4.80 1.19
N ARG A 337 -11.58 -5.91 0.56
CA ARG A 337 -11.66 -6.01 -0.90
C ARG A 337 -13.03 -6.51 -1.33
N ALA A 338 -13.70 -5.78 -2.20
CA ALA A 338 -15.02 -6.17 -2.70
C ALA A 338 -14.96 -7.41 -3.62
N GLU A 339 -13.76 -7.79 -4.09
CA GLU A 339 -13.51 -8.96 -4.96
C GLU A 339 -14.51 -9.03 -6.14
N ALA A 340 -14.86 -7.87 -6.68
CA ALA A 340 -15.86 -7.73 -7.72
C ALA A 340 -15.43 -8.53 -8.97
N GLY A 341 -16.32 -9.42 -9.44
CA GLY A 341 -16.04 -10.30 -10.58
C GLY A 341 -15.31 -11.60 -10.26
N ALA A 342 -14.81 -11.81 -9.04
CA ALA A 342 -14.14 -13.05 -8.66
C ALA A 342 -15.12 -14.22 -8.65
N ARG A 343 -14.82 -15.26 -9.44
CA ARG A 343 -15.61 -16.51 -9.53
C ARG A 343 -14.68 -17.72 -9.54
N GLY A 344 -15.18 -18.87 -9.09
CA GLY A 344 -14.49 -20.15 -9.24
C GLY A 344 -13.92 -20.73 -7.94
N LYS A 345 -12.89 -21.60 -8.06
CA LYS A 345 -12.33 -22.39 -6.96
C LYS A 345 -11.70 -21.51 -5.86
N ASP A 346 -11.17 -20.36 -6.22
CA ASP A 346 -10.43 -19.46 -5.33
C ASP A 346 -11.32 -18.71 -4.33
N THR A 347 -12.63 -18.62 -4.61
CA THR A 347 -13.60 -17.99 -3.69
C THR A 347 -14.07 -18.95 -2.59
N ARG A 348 -13.56 -20.19 -2.60
CA ARG A 348 -13.85 -21.17 -1.56
C ARG A 348 -12.76 -21.17 -0.50
N GLY A 349 -13.15 -21.25 0.78
CA GLY A 349 -12.22 -21.26 1.91
C GLY A 349 -11.62 -19.88 2.24
N LEU A 350 -10.34 -19.85 2.61
CA LEU A 350 -9.64 -18.66 3.08
C LEU A 350 -8.77 -17.98 2.02
N TYR A 351 -8.64 -18.54 0.81
CA TYR A 351 -7.68 -18.03 -0.17
C TYR A 351 -8.04 -16.64 -0.69
N ARG A 352 -9.33 -16.39 -0.90
CA ARG A 352 -9.87 -15.11 -1.37
C ARG A 352 -11.08 -14.73 -0.52
N VAL A 353 -10.88 -13.78 0.37
CA VAL A 353 -11.87 -13.30 1.33
C VAL A 353 -11.99 -11.78 1.26
N HIS A 354 -13.15 -11.24 1.64
CA HIS A 354 -13.46 -9.81 1.56
C HIS A 354 -12.79 -8.98 2.67
N GLN A 355 -12.44 -9.62 3.78
CA GLN A 355 -11.69 -9.00 4.88
C GLN A 355 -10.61 -9.96 5.37
N PHE A 356 -9.39 -9.46 5.56
CA PHE A 356 -8.30 -10.24 6.12
C PHE A 356 -7.22 -9.35 6.75
N THR A 357 -6.50 -9.92 7.72
CA THR A 357 -5.35 -9.25 8.33
C THR A 357 -4.12 -9.34 7.45
N LYS A 358 -3.44 -8.21 7.31
CA LYS A 358 -2.22 -8.06 6.53
C LYS A 358 -1.18 -7.26 7.32
N VAL A 359 0.04 -7.78 7.39
CA VAL A 359 1.18 -7.02 7.89
C VAL A 359 1.88 -6.38 6.71
N GLU A 360 1.91 -5.06 6.69
CA GLU A 360 2.38 -4.26 5.56
C GLU A 360 3.66 -3.51 5.89
N LEU A 361 4.63 -3.61 4.99
CA LEU A 361 5.88 -2.85 5.00
C LEU A 361 5.73 -1.64 4.07
N PHE A 362 6.22 -0.49 4.50
CA PHE A 362 6.23 0.72 3.68
C PHE A 362 7.54 1.47 3.84
N SER A 363 8.09 1.95 2.73
CA SER A 363 9.34 2.70 2.72
C SER A 363 9.20 3.99 1.92
N VAL A 364 9.85 5.06 2.42
CA VAL A 364 10.07 6.30 1.69
C VAL A 364 11.56 6.50 1.54
N THR A 365 12.05 6.69 0.30
CA THR A 365 13.47 6.90 0.00
C THR A 365 13.68 8.07 -0.94
N THR A 366 14.93 8.46 -1.21
CA THR A 366 15.25 9.47 -2.22
C THR A 366 15.03 8.90 -3.62
N GLY A 367 14.59 9.77 -4.56
CA GLY A 367 14.45 9.40 -5.97
C GLY A 367 15.72 9.54 -6.79
N GLU A 368 16.67 10.34 -6.33
CA GLU A 368 17.89 10.67 -7.09
C GLU A 368 19.00 9.67 -6.82
N ALA A 369 19.67 9.21 -7.87
CA ALA A 369 20.91 8.47 -7.76
C ALA A 369 21.97 9.37 -7.12
N THR A 370 22.51 8.97 -5.98
CA THR A 370 23.71 9.61 -5.42
C THR A 370 24.86 9.37 -6.38
N LYS A 371 25.42 10.45 -6.96
CA LYS A 371 26.66 10.35 -7.72
C LYS A 371 27.74 9.83 -6.78
N ARG A 372 28.10 8.56 -6.88
CA ARG A 372 29.33 8.05 -6.25
C ARG A 372 30.49 8.63 -7.03
N THR A 373 31.27 9.48 -6.40
CA THR A 373 32.59 9.90 -6.87
C THR A 373 33.60 8.78 -6.60
N ASP A 374 33.45 7.65 -7.26
CA ASP A 374 34.52 6.65 -7.33
C ASP A 374 35.20 6.81 -8.69
N ASN A 375 36.40 7.34 -8.64
CA ASN A 375 37.32 7.61 -9.76
C ASN A 375 37.86 6.34 -10.41
N GLN A 376 37.07 5.33 -10.71
CA GLN A 376 37.57 4.19 -11.52
C GLN A 376 36.46 3.58 -12.38
N THR A 377 36.76 3.53 -13.67
CA THR A 377 36.11 2.85 -14.80
C THR A 377 34.84 3.45 -15.38
N THR A 378 35.03 4.10 -16.51
CA THR A 378 34.05 4.45 -17.54
C THR A 378 33.43 3.21 -18.19
N GLN A 379 32.53 2.53 -17.49
CA GLN A 379 31.44 1.75 -18.05
C GLN A 379 30.17 2.25 -17.43
N GLN A 380 29.26 2.71 -18.27
CA GLN A 380 27.92 3.19 -17.93
C GLN A 380 27.06 2.00 -17.47
N THR A 381 27.38 1.46 -16.28
CA THR A 381 26.58 0.46 -15.61
C THR A 381 25.33 1.14 -15.07
N ASN A 382 24.17 0.54 -15.28
CA ASN A 382 22.85 0.93 -14.78
C ASN A 382 22.94 1.69 -13.46
N ILE A 383 22.53 2.96 -13.46
CA ILE A 383 22.55 3.83 -12.28
C ILE A 383 21.63 3.19 -11.25
N ASP A 384 22.23 2.56 -10.25
CA ASP A 384 21.54 1.87 -9.16
C ASP A 384 20.79 2.91 -8.29
N LYS A 385 19.50 3.09 -8.56
CA LYS A 385 18.66 4.06 -7.86
C LYS A 385 18.42 3.61 -6.42
N PRO A 386 18.35 4.56 -5.46
CA PRO A 386 18.04 4.22 -4.06
C PRO A 386 16.75 3.40 -3.89
N SER A 387 15.72 3.67 -4.70
CA SER A 387 14.46 2.92 -4.65
C SER A 387 14.59 1.48 -5.18
N ASP A 388 15.49 1.22 -6.12
CA ASP A 388 15.71 -0.15 -6.62
C ASP A 388 16.43 -0.99 -5.55
N ARG A 389 17.45 -0.40 -4.88
CA ARG A 389 18.09 -1.04 -3.71
C ARG A 389 17.10 -1.29 -2.56
N GLU A 390 16.19 -0.37 -2.33
CA GLU A 390 15.18 -0.52 -1.29
C GLU A 390 14.16 -1.62 -1.63
N LEU A 391 13.81 -1.79 -2.92
CA LEU A 391 12.98 -2.91 -3.38
C LEU A 391 13.66 -4.26 -3.12
N GLU A 392 14.97 -4.36 -3.44
CA GLU A 392 15.77 -5.56 -3.13
C GLU A 392 15.82 -5.83 -1.62
N TYR A 393 15.97 -4.79 -0.80
CA TYR A 393 15.95 -4.92 0.65
C TYR A 393 14.63 -5.47 1.17
N LEU A 394 13.48 -5.00 0.64
CA LEU A 394 12.16 -5.53 0.99
C LEU A 394 12.04 -7.00 0.61
N ARG A 395 12.48 -7.36 -0.60
CA ARG A 395 12.49 -8.75 -1.09
C ARG A 395 13.34 -9.67 -0.20
N GLU A 396 14.53 -9.24 0.19
CA GLU A 396 15.42 -10.01 1.07
C GLU A 396 14.80 -10.21 2.46
N LEU A 397 14.16 -9.19 3.03
CA LEU A 397 13.43 -9.30 4.29
C LEU A 397 12.30 -10.34 4.19
N GLN A 398 11.53 -10.30 3.11
CA GLN A 398 10.45 -11.25 2.86
C GLN A 398 10.98 -12.67 2.71
N ILE A 399 12.11 -12.87 1.98
CA ILE A 399 12.77 -14.18 1.85
C ILE A 399 13.20 -14.69 3.24
N GLU A 400 13.82 -13.85 4.08
CA GLU A 400 14.21 -14.25 5.45
C GLU A 400 12.99 -14.68 6.27
N LEU A 401 11.88 -13.93 6.17
CA LEU A 401 10.65 -14.25 6.89
C LEU A 401 10.10 -15.62 6.49
N TYR A 402 9.98 -15.90 5.20
CA TYR A 402 9.39 -17.15 4.70
C TYR A 402 10.34 -18.34 4.81
N ALA A 403 11.65 -18.12 4.68
CA ALA A 403 12.65 -19.16 4.92
C ALA A 403 12.60 -19.65 6.39
N GLY A 404 12.35 -18.76 7.34
CA GLY A 404 12.15 -19.13 8.74
C GLY A 404 10.90 -19.97 9.00
N LEU A 405 9.92 -19.94 8.09
CA LEU A 405 8.69 -20.75 8.19
C LEU A 405 8.85 -22.14 7.58
N GLY A 406 9.95 -22.45 6.91
CA GLY A 406 10.27 -23.81 6.41
C GLY A 406 9.31 -24.36 5.35
N ILE A 407 8.53 -23.50 4.68
CA ILE A 407 7.62 -23.90 3.57
C ILE A 407 8.29 -23.73 2.22
N PRO A 408 7.91 -24.52 1.20
CA PRO A 408 8.36 -24.28 -0.18
C PRO A 408 7.78 -22.98 -0.73
N PHE A 409 8.64 -22.08 -1.21
CA PHE A 409 8.19 -20.84 -1.87
C PHE A 409 9.11 -20.44 -3.03
N ARG A 410 8.59 -19.59 -3.91
CA ARG A 410 9.34 -19.02 -5.03
C ARG A 410 9.12 -17.51 -5.11
N VAL A 411 10.11 -16.80 -5.60
CA VAL A 411 10.08 -15.35 -5.86
C VAL A 411 9.94 -15.13 -7.35
N LEU A 412 8.99 -14.31 -7.74
CA LEU A 412 8.66 -13.97 -9.12
C LEU A 412 8.90 -12.48 -9.37
N ASP A 413 9.52 -12.15 -10.50
CA ASP A 413 9.51 -10.81 -11.08
C ASP A 413 8.29 -10.71 -11.99
N MET A 414 7.32 -9.90 -11.61
CA MET A 414 5.99 -9.88 -12.20
C MET A 414 5.96 -9.14 -13.52
N PRO A 415 5.20 -9.65 -14.51
CA PRO A 415 5.09 -9.02 -15.82
C PRO A 415 4.22 -7.77 -15.81
N SER A 416 4.30 -7.03 -16.91
CA SER A 416 3.70 -5.71 -17.05
C SER A 416 2.17 -5.68 -16.81
N GLU A 417 1.43 -6.72 -17.18
CA GLU A 417 -0.03 -6.78 -16.98
C GLU A 417 -0.43 -6.97 -15.52
N GLU A 418 0.50 -7.49 -14.67
CA GLU A 418 0.28 -7.70 -13.24
C GLU A 418 0.71 -6.50 -12.36
N LEU A 419 1.26 -5.45 -12.97
CA LEU A 419 1.60 -4.24 -12.23
C LEU A 419 0.35 -3.41 -11.91
N GLY A 420 0.13 -3.11 -10.63
CA GLY A 420 -0.85 -2.10 -10.20
C GLY A 420 -0.52 -0.71 -10.75
N ALA A 421 -1.48 0.22 -10.78
CA ALA A 421 -1.29 1.54 -11.40
C ALA A 421 -0.06 2.29 -10.87
N SER A 422 0.28 2.16 -9.60
CA SER A 422 1.42 2.82 -8.95
C SER A 422 2.75 2.10 -9.14
N ALA A 423 2.77 0.78 -9.38
CA ALA A 423 3.99 -0.01 -9.39
C ALA A 423 4.84 0.24 -10.65
N HIS A 424 6.13 0.54 -10.46
CA HIS A 424 7.16 0.59 -11.49
C HIS A 424 7.76 -0.79 -11.74
N ARG A 425 7.98 -1.57 -10.67
CA ARG A 425 8.39 -2.98 -10.66
C ARG A 425 7.76 -3.66 -9.46
N LYS A 426 7.45 -4.95 -9.60
CA LYS A 426 6.80 -5.75 -8.55
C LYS A 426 7.43 -7.14 -8.49
N TYR A 427 7.72 -7.58 -7.27
CA TYR A 427 8.02 -8.99 -6.97
C TYR A 427 6.85 -9.59 -6.23
N ASP A 428 6.47 -10.83 -6.58
CA ASP A 428 5.54 -11.64 -5.80
C ASP A 428 6.27 -12.85 -5.20
N ILE A 429 5.81 -13.29 -4.05
CA ILE A 429 6.24 -14.53 -3.42
C ILE A 429 5.04 -15.46 -3.35
N GLU A 430 5.22 -16.66 -3.91
CA GLU A 430 4.21 -17.70 -3.89
C GLU A 430 4.69 -18.88 -3.07
N ALA A 431 3.82 -19.43 -2.21
CA ALA A 431 4.04 -20.68 -1.52
C ALA A 431 3.36 -21.83 -2.24
N TRP A 432 3.98 -23.01 -2.18
CA TRP A 432 3.34 -24.23 -2.64
C TRP A 432 2.21 -24.63 -1.68
N MET A 433 1.04 -24.88 -2.21
CA MET A 433 -0.16 -25.33 -1.49
C MET A 433 -0.57 -26.70 -2.00
N PRO A 434 -0.14 -27.77 -1.35
CA PRO A 434 -0.34 -29.14 -1.86
C PRO A 434 -1.80 -29.57 -1.93
N GLY A 435 -2.66 -29.11 -1.03
CA GLY A 435 -4.09 -29.39 -1.09
C GLY A 435 -4.78 -28.70 -2.27
N ARG A 436 -4.33 -27.50 -2.60
CA ARG A 436 -4.73 -26.76 -3.79
C ARG A 436 -4.11 -27.35 -5.07
N GLY A 437 -2.94 -27.96 -4.97
CA GLY A 437 -2.14 -28.47 -6.07
C GLY A 437 -1.53 -27.36 -6.95
N ALA A 438 -1.26 -26.18 -6.37
CA ALA A 438 -0.76 -25.01 -7.08
C ALA A 438 0.07 -24.10 -6.17
N TRP A 439 0.89 -23.26 -6.78
CA TRP A 439 1.50 -22.12 -6.14
C TRP A 439 0.43 -21.06 -5.84
N GLY A 440 0.55 -20.35 -4.74
CA GLY A 440 -0.36 -19.28 -4.36
C GLY A 440 0.39 -18.10 -3.78
N GLU A 441 0.05 -16.90 -4.23
CA GLU A 441 0.64 -15.63 -3.74
C GLU A 441 0.39 -15.45 -2.26
N ILE A 442 1.47 -15.30 -1.48
CA ILE A 442 1.45 -15.02 -0.03
C ILE A 442 2.03 -13.66 0.31
N SER A 443 2.73 -13.03 -0.64
CA SER A 443 3.41 -11.75 -0.42
C SER A 443 3.70 -11.07 -1.75
N SER A 444 3.85 -9.74 -1.70
CA SER A 444 4.31 -8.93 -2.81
C SER A 444 5.19 -7.78 -2.33
N ALA A 445 6.03 -7.22 -3.22
CA ALA A 445 6.76 -5.97 -2.99
C ALA A 445 6.78 -5.13 -4.25
N SER A 446 6.52 -3.82 -4.13
CA SER A 446 6.46 -2.89 -5.25
C SER A 446 7.30 -1.64 -5.03
N ASN A 447 8.04 -1.23 -6.06
CA ASN A 447 8.62 0.10 -6.16
C ASN A 447 7.63 1.00 -6.91
N CYS A 448 7.11 2.03 -6.26
CA CYS A 448 6.17 2.98 -6.85
C CYS A 448 6.85 4.24 -7.39
N THR A 449 8.16 4.35 -7.29
CA THR A 449 8.92 5.56 -7.63
C THR A 449 8.26 6.82 -7.05
N ASP A 450 8.13 7.89 -7.79
CA ASP A 450 7.51 9.14 -7.33
C ASP A 450 5.99 9.22 -7.60
N TYR A 451 5.36 8.13 -8.08
CA TYR A 451 3.94 8.12 -8.44
C TYR A 451 3.03 8.58 -7.29
N GLN A 452 3.17 7.97 -6.11
CA GLN A 452 2.40 8.35 -4.92
C GLN A 452 2.90 9.67 -4.33
N ALA A 453 4.21 9.89 -4.34
CA ALA A 453 4.81 11.10 -3.78
C ALA A 453 4.36 12.38 -4.51
N ARG A 454 4.21 12.36 -5.83
CA ARG A 454 3.64 13.48 -6.61
C ARG A 454 2.18 13.77 -6.25
N ARG A 455 1.42 12.73 -5.96
CA ARG A 455 -0.01 12.81 -5.63
C ARG A 455 -0.25 13.22 -4.17
N LEU A 456 0.68 12.87 -3.27
CA LEU A 456 0.61 13.14 -1.83
C LEU A 456 1.55 14.27 -1.39
N HIS A 457 2.32 14.88 -2.32
CA HIS A 457 3.30 15.95 -2.07
C HIS A 457 4.41 15.55 -1.09
N ILE A 458 4.94 14.32 -1.21
CA ILE A 458 6.06 13.85 -0.40
C ILE A 458 7.37 14.27 -1.09
N ARG A 459 8.18 15.08 -0.42
CA ARG A 459 9.40 15.66 -0.99
C ARG A 459 10.59 15.49 -0.07
N HIS A 460 11.78 15.64 -0.63
CA HIS A 460 13.00 15.76 0.15
C HIS A 460 13.82 16.98 -0.30
N ARG A 461 14.73 17.43 0.55
CA ARG A 461 15.69 18.48 0.23
C ARG A 461 16.73 17.95 -0.74
N HIS A 462 17.44 18.83 -1.43
CA HIS A 462 18.61 18.44 -2.22
C HIS A 462 19.70 17.87 -1.28
N PRO A 463 20.50 16.88 -1.74
CA PRO A 463 21.54 16.23 -0.92
C PRO A 463 22.60 17.18 -0.38
N HIS A 464 22.88 18.25 -1.09
CA HIS A 464 23.78 19.31 -0.66
C HIS A 464 22.97 20.56 -0.31
N ASP A 465 23.22 21.10 0.87
CA ASP A 465 22.61 22.36 1.37
C ASP A 465 23.04 23.60 0.57
N ASP A 466 23.39 23.41 -0.71
CA ASP A 466 23.74 24.50 -1.60
C ASP A 466 22.47 25.31 -1.91
N THR A 467 22.27 26.36 -1.12
CA THR A 467 21.17 27.32 -1.28
C THR A 467 21.18 28.01 -2.64
N SER A 468 22.19 27.76 -3.47
CA SER A 468 22.32 28.25 -4.83
C SER A 468 21.63 27.38 -5.90
N SER A 469 21.24 26.13 -5.60
CA SER A 469 20.47 25.30 -6.54
C SER A 469 18.99 25.70 -6.53
N ALA A 470 18.64 26.69 -7.32
CA ALA A 470 17.31 27.30 -7.42
C ALA A 470 16.25 26.43 -8.12
N GLY A 471 16.34 25.11 -8.03
CA GLY A 471 15.38 24.19 -8.64
C GLY A 471 14.23 23.77 -7.68
N PRO A 472 13.12 23.24 -8.22
CA PRO A 472 12.05 22.70 -7.41
C PRO A 472 12.54 21.49 -6.61
N LEU A 473 12.10 21.37 -5.33
CA LEU A 473 12.43 20.24 -4.47
C LEU A 473 12.01 18.92 -5.10
N PRO A 474 12.89 17.89 -5.09
CA PRO A 474 12.60 16.59 -5.69
C PRO A 474 11.50 15.84 -4.90
N TYR A 475 10.79 14.96 -5.60
CA TYR A 475 9.85 14.03 -4.99
C TYR A 475 10.59 12.82 -4.43
N ALA A 476 10.13 12.35 -3.27
CA ALA A 476 10.59 11.09 -2.73
C ALA A 476 10.05 9.90 -3.56
N HIS A 477 10.66 8.73 -3.41
CA HIS A 477 10.12 7.47 -3.92
C HIS A 477 9.46 6.70 -2.78
N THR A 478 8.37 6.01 -3.09
CA THR A 478 7.64 5.15 -2.14
C THR A 478 7.72 3.70 -2.59
N LEU A 479 7.77 2.82 -1.61
CA LEU A 479 7.76 1.38 -1.81
C LEU A 479 6.81 0.75 -0.77
N ASN A 480 6.18 -0.34 -1.16
CA ASN A 480 5.37 -1.15 -0.26
C ASN A 480 5.74 -2.63 -0.38
N GLY A 481 5.41 -3.40 0.64
CA GLY A 481 5.60 -4.84 0.62
C GLY A 481 4.74 -5.53 1.68
N THR A 482 4.20 -6.68 1.32
CA THR A 482 3.47 -7.53 2.27
C THR A 482 4.45 -8.36 3.07
N ALA A 483 4.53 -8.18 4.39
CA ALA A 483 5.24 -9.12 5.25
C ALA A 483 4.44 -10.42 5.39
N VAL A 484 3.14 -10.33 5.67
CA VAL A 484 2.24 -11.49 5.79
C VAL A 484 0.83 -11.14 5.31
N ALA A 485 0.31 -11.94 4.36
CA ALA A 485 -1.11 -12.05 4.07
C ALA A 485 -1.66 -13.26 4.87
N VAL A 486 -2.21 -13.00 6.05
CA VAL A 486 -2.47 -14.02 7.08
C VAL A 486 -3.25 -15.23 6.57
N PRO A 487 -4.43 -15.10 5.91
CA PRO A 487 -5.21 -16.28 5.54
C PRO A 487 -4.49 -17.21 4.55
N ARG A 488 -3.78 -16.63 3.58
CA ARG A 488 -3.05 -17.41 2.58
C ARG A 488 -1.86 -18.13 3.21
N LEU A 489 -1.19 -17.50 4.16
CA LEU A 489 -0.09 -18.13 4.87
C LEU A 489 -0.58 -19.23 5.83
N ILE A 490 -1.74 -19.06 6.48
CA ILE A 490 -2.41 -20.12 7.25
C ILE A 490 -2.65 -21.35 6.35
N ILE A 491 -3.19 -21.15 5.14
CA ILE A 491 -3.39 -22.25 4.18
C ILE A 491 -2.07 -22.95 3.89
N ALA A 492 -1.03 -22.19 3.52
CA ALA A 492 0.26 -22.77 3.18
C ALA A 492 0.86 -23.57 4.35
N LEU A 493 0.79 -23.05 5.58
CA LEU A 493 1.32 -23.73 6.76
C LEU A 493 0.53 -25.01 7.10
N ILE A 494 -0.79 -24.94 7.08
CA ILE A 494 -1.62 -26.11 7.42
C ILE A 494 -1.49 -27.18 6.34
N GLU A 495 -1.60 -26.85 5.06
CA GLU A 495 -1.53 -27.82 3.97
C GLU A 495 -0.15 -28.52 3.88
N ASN A 496 0.95 -27.83 4.18
CA ASN A 496 2.29 -28.41 4.24
C ASN A 496 2.56 -29.12 5.57
N GLY A 497 1.96 -28.66 6.67
CA GLY A 497 2.25 -29.12 8.03
C GLY A 497 1.51 -30.38 8.47
N VAL A 498 0.30 -30.68 7.95
CA VAL A 498 -0.46 -31.86 8.38
C VAL A 498 0.29 -33.17 8.11
N ARG A 499 0.17 -34.12 9.05
CA ARG A 499 0.67 -35.49 8.92
C ARG A 499 -0.49 -36.46 9.07
N PHE A 500 -0.45 -37.54 8.32
CA PHE A 500 -1.47 -38.61 8.33
C PHE A 500 -0.85 -39.93 8.78
N LYS A 501 -1.60 -40.69 9.55
CA LYS A 501 -1.30 -42.08 9.90
C LYS A 501 -1.37 -42.99 8.64
N GLU A 502 -0.84 -44.20 8.71
CA GLU A 502 -0.95 -45.19 7.62
C GLU A 502 -2.41 -45.46 7.20
N GLY A 503 -3.36 -45.36 8.13
CA GLY A 503 -4.80 -45.48 7.87
C GLY A 503 -5.47 -44.28 7.20
N GLY A 504 -4.75 -43.17 7.05
CA GLY A 504 -5.26 -41.92 6.44
C GLY A 504 -5.90 -40.93 7.41
N ASP A 505 -6.01 -41.27 8.69
CA ASP A 505 -6.47 -40.35 9.74
C ASP A 505 -5.40 -39.28 10.02
N LEU A 506 -5.81 -38.12 10.52
CA LEU A 506 -4.89 -37.10 10.99
C LEU A 506 -4.05 -37.62 12.15
N GLU A 507 -2.73 -37.38 12.10
CA GLU A 507 -1.80 -37.69 13.17
C GLU A 507 -1.45 -36.44 13.99
N CYS A 508 -0.91 -35.42 13.35
CA CYS A 508 -0.48 -34.19 13.99
C CYS A 508 -0.42 -33.05 12.97
N LEU A 509 -0.25 -31.82 13.47
CA LEU A 509 0.10 -30.64 12.67
C LEU A 509 1.52 -30.20 13.03
N VAL A 510 2.42 -30.24 12.06
CA VAL A 510 3.78 -29.68 12.21
C VAL A 510 3.72 -28.18 11.93
N LEU A 511 4.18 -27.37 12.88
CA LEU A 511 4.31 -25.92 12.74
C LEU A 511 5.77 -25.51 12.94
N PRO A 512 6.20 -24.43 12.26
CA PRO A 512 7.58 -23.92 12.40
C PRO A 512 7.93 -23.51 13.83
N THR A 513 9.07 -24.01 14.34
CA THR A 513 9.55 -23.70 15.71
C THR A 513 9.68 -22.19 15.97
N VAL A 514 9.93 -21.38 14.93
CA VAL A 514 10.00 -19.91 15.06
C VAL A 514 8.70 -19.28 15.54
N LEU A 515 7.56 -19.94 15.32
CA LEU A 515 6.24 -19.48 15.78
C LEU A 515 5.95 -19.85 17.22
N ARG A 516 6.67 -20.86 17.82
CA ARG A 516 6.37 -21.37 19.15
C ARG A 516 6.42 -20.29 20.24
N LYS A 517 7.38 -19.38 20.15
CA LYS A 517 7.50 -18.27 21.13
C LYS A 517 6.37 -17.24 21.04
N HIS A 518 5.63 -17.23 19.95
CA HIS A 518 4.49 -16.34 19.71
C HIS A 518 3.15 -17.06 19.86
N TRP A 519 3.17 -18.36 20.05
CA TRP A 519 1.98 -19.18 20.21
C TRP A 519 1.47 -19.10 21.65
N VAL A 520 0.27 -18.56 21.85
CA VAL A 520 -0.32 -18.36 23.17
C VAL A 520 -1.26 -19.52 23.59
N GLY A 521 -1.43 -20.54 22.73
CA GLY A 521 -2.17 -21.77 23.03
C GLY A 521 -1.29 -22.86 23.66
N GLY A 522 -1.91 -23.99 24.02
CA GLY A 522 -1.18 -25.23 24.35
C GLY A 522 -0.66 -25.92 23.08
N ASP A 523 -0.02 -27.10 23.22
CA ASP A 523 0.51 -27.85 22.08
C ASP A 523 -0.60 -28.61 21.30
N LYS A 524 -1.76 -27.93 21.07
CA LYS A 524 -2.87 -28.45 20.28
C LYS A 524 -3.40 -27.42 19.30
N PHE A 525 -3.78 -27.89 18.12
CA PHE A 525 -4.52 -27.15 17.12
C PHE A 525 -5.90 -27.81 16.95
N GLY A 526 -6.93 -27.25 17.57
CA GLY A 526 -8.17 -27.98 17.84
C GLY A 526 -7.90 -29.17 18.76
N GLU A 527 -8.20 -30.38 18.30
CA GLU A 527 -7.88 -31.62 19.04
C GLU A 527 -6.56 -32.28 18.57
N ILE A 528 -5.94 -31.76 17.52
CA ILE A 528 -4.73 -32.32 16.92
C ILE A 528 -3.48 -31.81 17.65
N GLU A 529 -2.55 -32.71 17.91
CA GLU A 529 -1.22 -32.38 18.49
C GLU A 529 -0.44 -31.46 17.55
N ILE A 530 0.19 -30.41 18.10
CA ILE A 530 1.17 -29.59 17.39
C ILE A 530 2.56 -30.16 17.66
N ARG A 531 3.34 -30.44 16.59
CA ARG A 531 4.78 -30.68 16.64
C ARG A 531 5.51 -29.48 16.09
N TRP A 532 6.50 -29.03 16.81
CA TRP A 532 7.28 -27.85 16.46
C TRP A 532 8.61 -28.27 15.80
N GLU A 533 8.79 -27.98 14.54
CA GLU A 533 9.99 -28.34 13.75
C GLU A 533 10.69 -27.11 13.12
#